data_4e2d4b77209f6f938c972de03a39e1ca
#
_entry.id   4e2d4b77209f6f938c972de03a39e1ca
#
_cell.length_a   1.000
_cell.length_b   1.000
_cell.length_c   1.000
_cell.angle_alpha   90.00
_cell.angle_beta   90.00
_cell.angle_gamma   90.00
#
_symmetry.space_group_name_H-M   'P 1'
#
loop_
_entity.id
_entity.type
_entity.pdbx_description
1 polymer ?
#
loop_
_entity_poly.entity_id
_entity_poly.type
_entity_poly.pdbx_seq_one_letter_code
_entity_poly.pdbx_strand_id
1 'polypeptide(L)'
;MDLVSEKFKGAGFYGMGDGFHTVQIQLTSFKGTISIQGSLATSPADEDWVNVSLDSSEGSVTEITYGAITSSNKVYNFIGNFVWVRAVVSNWTTGAINRVLLNY
;
A
#
# COMPACT_ATOMS: atom_id res chain seq x y z
N MET A 1 15.29 1.05 -8.67
CA MET A 1 14.64 2.37 -8.57
C MET A 1 13.47 2.26 -7.62
N ASP A 2 13.35 3.18 -6.69
CA ASP A 2 12.28 3.20 -5.71
C ASP A 2 11.37 4.39 -5.96
N LEU A 3 10.07 4.16 -5.85
CA LEU A 3 9.06 5.18 -6.01
C LEU A 3 8.15 5.20 -4.79
N VAL A 4 7.73 6.40 -4.41
CA VAL A 4 6.77 6.59 -3.32
C VAL A 4 5.59 7.38 -3.88
N SER A 5 4.38 6.86 -3.63
CA SER A 5 3.16 7.56 -4.05
C SER A 5 2.92 8.81 -3.21
N GLU A 6 1.96 9.62 -3.64
CA GLU A 6 1.39 10.63 -2.77
C GLU A 6 0.76 9.95 -1.56
N LYS A 7 0.64 10.68 -0.46
CA LYS A 7 -0.03 10.17 0.72
C LYS A 7 -1.55 10.32 0.56
N PHE A 8 -2.27 9.30 1.03
CA PHE A 8 -3.72 9.28 1.05
C PHE A 8 -4.22 9.41 2.48
N LYS A 9 -5.36 10.05 2.66
CA LYS A 9 -6.00 10.17 3.97
C LYS A 9 -6.55 8.81 4.38
N GLY A 10 -6.11 8.30 5.53
CA GLY A 10 -6.62 7.05 6.10
C GLY A 10 -7.81 7.27 7.02
N ALA A 11 -8.31 6.18 7.60
CA ALA A 11 -9.47 6.22 8.50
C ALA A 11 -9.24 7.14 9.70
N GLY A 12 -8.02 7.18 10.24
CA GLY A 12 -7.69 8.04 11.37
C GLY A 12 -7.76 9.53 11.06
N PHE A 13 -7.54 9.92 9.81
CA PHE A 13 -7.67 11.33 9.40
C PHE A 13 -9.10 11.81 9.56
N TYR A 14 -10.08 10.95 9.28
CA TYR A 14 -11.49 11.27 9.37
C TYR A 14 -12.12 10.94 10.73
N GLY A 15 -11.31 10.42 11.67
CA GLY A 15 -11.80 10.00 12.97
C GLY A 15 -12.66 8.74 12.95
N MET A 16 -12.53 7.91 11.93
CA MET A 16 -13.23 6.63 11.85
C MET A 16 -12.57 5.61 12.78
N GLY A 17 -13.36 4.99 13.66
CA GLY A 17 -12.83 4.18 14.75
C GLY A 17 -12.54 2.72 14.41
N ASP A 18 -13.03 2.20 13.28
CA ASP A 18 -12.82 0.79 12.93
C ASP A 18 -11.45 0.52 12.31
N GLY A 19 -10.80 1.51 11.72
CA GLY A 19 -9.47 1.38 11.15
C GLY A 19 -9.36 0.39 10.01
N PHE A 20 -10.48 -0.04 9.41
CA PHE A 20 -10.49 -1.05 8.36
C PHE A 20 -10.29 -0.39 7.00
N HIS A 21 -9.29 -0.87 6.25
CA HIS A 21 -8.97 -0.34 4.93
C HIS A 21 -8.94 -1.46 3.90
N THR A 22 -9.34 -1.12 2.67
CA THR A 22 -9.20 -2.01 1.51
C THR A 22 -8.41 -1.29 0.44
N VAL A 23 -7.37 -1.93 -0.08
CA VAL A 23 -6.54 -1.39 -1.15
C VAL A 23 -6.60 -2.30 -2.36
N GLN A 24 -6.78 -1.69 -3.54
CA GLN A 24 -6.79 -2.40 -4.82
C GLN A 24 -5.59 -1.94 -5.64
N ILE A 25 -4.81 -2.88 -6.14
CA ILE A 25 -3.60 -2.61 -6.90
C ILE A 25 -3.72 -3.23 -8.28
N GLN A 26 -3.63 -2.40 -9.31
CA GLN A 26 -3.69 -2.82 -10.72
C GLN A 26 -2.32 -2.67 -11.37
N LEU A 27 -1.82 -3.74 -11.95
CA LEU A 27 -0.48 -3.82 -12.54
C LEU A 27 -0.55 -4.24 -13.99
N THR A 28 0.38 -3.72 -14.81
CA THR A 28 0.61 -4.17 -16.19
C THR A 28 2.07 -4.49 -16.38
N SER A 29 2.37 -5.75 -16.68
CA SER A 29 3.73 -6.24 -16.96
C SER A 29 4.75 -5.83 -15.90
N PHE A 30 4.33 -5.81 -14.65
CA PHE A 30 5.11 -5.29 -13.52
C PHE A 30 6.04 -6.34 -12.93
N LYS A 31 7.25 -5.92 -12.60
CA LYS A 31 8.21 -6.72 -11.83
C LYS A 31 8.88 -5.82 -10.79
N GLY A 32 8.74 -6.17 -9.53
CA GLY A 32 9.27 -5.39 -8.41
C GLY A 32 8.57 -5.73 -7.11
N THR A 33 8.77 -4.90 -6.12
CA THR A 33 8.18 -5.07 -4.78
C THR A 33 7.31 -3.85 -4.45
N ILE A 34 6.12 -4.14 -3.91
CA ILE A 34 5.17 -3.10 -3.48
C ILE A 34 4.91 -3.28 -1.99
N SER A 35 4.97 -2.19 -1.24
CA SER A 35 4.52 -2.16 0.15
C SER A 35 3.56 -0.99 0.36
N ILE A 36 2.65 -1.16 1.31
CA ILE A 36 1.76 -0.10 1.76
C ILE A 36 2.26 0.33 3.13
N GLN A 37 2.41 1.63 3.32
CA GLN A 37 2.87 2.21 4.58
C GLN A 37 1.80 3.11 5.16
N GLY A 38 1.72 3.10 6.48
CA GLY A 38 0.83 3.98 7.23
C GLY A 38 1.58 4.81 8.25
N SER A 39 0.99 5.93 8.65
CA SER A 39 1.52 6.78 9.70
C SER A 39 0.41 7.32 10.57
N LEU A 40 0.69 7.44 11.87
CA LEU A 40 -0.22 8.07 12.84
C LEU A 40 0.08 9.56 13.01
N ALA A 41 1.13 10.07 12.40
CA ALA A 41 1.48 11.49 12.49
C ALA A 41 0.59 12.33 11.59
N THR A 42 0.24 13.54 12.03
CA THR A 42 -0.55 14.46 11.21
C THR A 42 0.25 15.06 10.07
N SER A 43 1.57 15.20 10.26
CA SER A 43 2.50 15.66 9.23
C SER A 43 3.70 14.73 9.25
N PRO A 44 3.62 13.56 8.59
CA PRO A 44 4.64 12.53 8.74
C PRO A 44 5.97 12.92 8.09
N ALA A 45 7.06 12.73 8.83
CA ALA A 45 8.41 12.73 8.29
C ALA A 45 8.74 11.32 7.76
N ASP A 46 9.89 11.16 7.10
CA ASP A 46 10.24 9.86 6.49
C ASP A 46 10.30 8.71 7.49
N GLU A 47 10.74 8.97 8.72
CA GLU A 47 10.84 7.96 9.78
C GLU A 47 9.50 7.61 10.43
N ASP A 48 8.44 8.35 10.14
CA ASP A 48 7.12 8.13 10.74
C ASP A 48 6.30 7.06 10.01
N TRP A 49 6.80 6.57 8.88
CA TRP A 49 6.09 5.58 8.07
C TRP A 49 6.50 4.16 8.44
N VAL A 50 5.51 3.28 8.52
CA VAL A 50 5.72 1.86 8.80
C VAL A 50 4.97 1.02 7.77
N ASN A 51 5.54 -0.15 7.43
CA ASN A 51 4.85 -1.10 6.57
C ASN A 51 3.64 -1.67 7.30
N VAL A 52 2.49 -1.72 6.61
CA VAL A 52 1.29 -2.33 7.16
C VAL A 52 1.20 -3.79 6.72
N SER A 53 0.56 -4.60 7.57
CA SER A 53 0.29 -5.99 7.25
C SER A 53 -0.94 -6.07 6.33
N LEU A 54 -0.74 -6.57 5.12
CA LEU A 54 -1.80 -6.71 4.12
C LEU A 54 -2.38 -8.11 4.16
N ASP A 55 -3.68 -8.22 4.30
CA ASP A 55 -4.39 -9.48 4.37
C ASP A 55 -5.09 -9.78 3.05
N SER A 56 -4.98 -11.02 2.61
CA SER A 56 -5.69 -11.53 1.43
C SER A 56 -6.13 -12.95 1.70
N SER A 57 -6.78 -13.57 0.73
CA SER A 57 -7.16 -14.98 0.81
C SER A 57 -5.96 -15.92 0.95
N GLU A 58 -4.77 -15.46 0.61
CA GLU A 58 -3.52 -16.23 0.67
C GLU A 58 -2.74 -16.00 1.97
N GLY A 59 -3.23 -15.18 2.88
CA GLY A 59 -2.58 -14.87 4.15
C GLY A 59 -2.17 -13.42 4.29
N SER A 60 -1.30 -13.13 5.25
CA SER A 60 -0.83 -11.77 5.56
C SER A 60 0.59 -11.56 5.07
N VAL A 61 0.85 -10.41 4.45
CA VAL A 61 2.19 -10.02 3.97
C VAL A 61 2.45 -8.55 4.29
N THR A 62 3.71 -8.21 4.51
CA THR A 62 4.13 -6.80 4.69
C THR A 62 4.68 -6.20 3.39
N GLU A 63 4.99 -7.04 2.42
CA GLU A 63 5.45 -6.64 1.09
C GLU A 63 4.89 -7.60 0.06
N ILE A 64 4.62 -7.08 -1.15
CA ILE A 64 4.15 -7.89 -2.28
C ILE A 64 5.27 -7.90 -3.31
N THR A 65 5.90 -9.06 -3.52
CA THR A 65 7.03 -9.18 -4.45
C THR A 65 6.62 -9.98 -5.68
N TYR A 66 6.85 -9.37 -6.83
CA TYR A 66 6.66 -10.02 -8.13
C TYR A 66 8.04 -10.28 -8.74
N GLY A 67 8.50 -11.52 -8.62
CA GLY A 67 9.81 -11.96 -9.16
C GLY A 67 9.79 -12.23 -10.67
N ALA A 68 8.60 -12.17 -11.28
CA ALA A 68 8.41 -12.32 -12.72
C ALA A 68 7.41 -11.29 -13.21
N ILE A 69 7.44 -10.96 -14.50
CA ILE A 69 6.52 -9.98 -15.09
C ILE A 69 5.08 -10.43 -14.86
N THR A 70 4.30 -9.58 -14.21
CA THR A 70 2.93 -9.91 -13.78
C THR A 70 1.97 -8.78 -14.13
N SER A 71 0.84 -9.15 -14.70
CA SER A 71 -0.31 -8.26 -14.85
C SER A 71 -1.42 -8.78 -13.95
N SER A 72 -1.88 -7.95 -13.03
CA SER A 72 -2.89 -8.39 -12.07
C SER A 72 -3.72 -7.22 -11.55
N ASN A 73 -4.83 -7.59 -10.92
CA ASN A 73 -5.72 -6.66 -10.23
C ASN A 73 -6.09 -7.34 -8.92
N LYS A 74 -5.43 -6.94 -7.84
CA LYS A 74 -5.55 -7.62 -6.55
C LYS A 74 -6.03 -6.66 -5.47
N VAL A 75 -6.76 -7.23 -4.50
CA VAL A 75 -7.35 -6.51 -3.37
C VAL A 75 -6.77 -7.07 -2.09
N TYR A 76 -6.36 -6.16 -1.21
CA TYR A 76 -5.85 -6.48 0.11
C TYR A 76 -6.58 -5.66 1.16
N ASN A 77 -6.68 -6.19 2.36
CA ASN A 77 -7.24 -5.48 3.51
C ASN A 77 -6.15 -5.25 4.54
N PHE A 78 -6.25 -4.15 5.27
CA PHE A 78 -5.39 -3.94 6.44
C PHE A 78 -6.15 -3.19 7.52
N ILE A 79 -5.73 -3.38 8.76
CA ILE A 79 -6.35 -2.80 9.93
C ILE A 79 -5.34 -1.92 10.64
N GLY A 80 -5.75 -0.71 10.95
CA GLY A 80 -4.95 0.26 11.67
C GLY A 80 -5.56 1.64 11.48
N ASN A 81 -5.61 2.42 12.54
CA ASN A 81 -6.26 3.73 12.49
C ASN A 81 -5.28 4.80 12.00
N PHE A 82 -4.72 4.58 10.82
CA PHE A 82 -3.70 5.45 10.24
C PHE A 82 -4.29 6.79 9.78
N VAL A 83 -3.58 7.87 10.07
CA VAL A 83 -3.92 9.20 9.57
C VAL A 83 -3.61 9.32 8.09
N TRP A 84 -2.43 8.80 7.69
CA TRP A 84 -1.98 8.81 6.30
C TRP A 84 -1.52 7.43 5.86
N VAL A 85 -1.71 7.15 4.57
CA VAL A 85 -1.32 5.89 3.92
C VAL A 85 -0.62 6.23 2.61
N ARG A 86 0.43 5.47 2.27
CA ARG A 86 1.12 5.61 0.97
C ARG A 86 1.56 4.27 0.44
N ALA A 87 1.81 4.19 -0.87
CA ALA A 87 2.39 3.02 -1.52
C ALA A 87 3.86 3.28 -1.82
N VAL A 88 4.70 2.27 -1.61
CA VAL A 88 6.14 2.32 -1.90
C VAL A 88 6.47 1.19 -2.85
N VAL A 89 7.21 1.51 -3.92
CA VAL A 89 7.67 0.56 -4.91
C VAL A 89 9.20 0.50 -4.81
N SER A 90 9.72 -0.70 -4.63
CA SER A 90 11.16 -0.95 -4.60
C SER A 90 11.52 -2.05 -5.58
N ASN A 91 12.81 -2.12 -5.97
CA ASN A 91 13.31 -3.11 -6.91
C ASN A 91 12.54 -3.15 -8.24
N TRP A 92 11.99 -2.01 -8.65
CA TRP A 92 11.22 -1.91 -9.89
C TRP A 92 12.15 -2.08 -11.09
N THR A 93 11.86 -3.08 -11.92
CA THR A 93 12.65 -3.37 -13.11
C THR A 93 11.89 -3.12 -14.41
N THR A 94 10.57 -3.35 -14.42
CA THR A 94 9.77 -3.16 -15.62
C THR A 94 8.29 -2.99 -15.28
N GLY A 95 7.53 -2.46 -16.22
CA GLY A 95 6.08 -2.37 -16.16
C GLY A 95 5.57 -1.15 -15.43
N ALA A 96 4.29 -1.16 -15.16
CA ALA A 96 3.60 -0.04 -14.55
C ALA A 96 2.62 -0.48 -13.47
N ILE A 97 2.48 0.36 -12.45
CA ILE A 97 1.35 0.30 -11.53
C ILE A 97 0.31 1.27 -12.09
N ASN A 98 -0.79 0.73 -12.61
CA ASN A 98 -1.81 1.55 -13.26
C ASN A 98 -2.62 2.34 -12.25
N ARG A 99 -2.98 1.68 -11.15
CA ARG A 99 -3.81 2.30 -10.11
C ARG A 99 -3.54 1.69 -8.75
N VAL A 100 -3.62 2.52 -7.73
CA VAL A 100 -3.76 2.10 -6.33
C VAL A 100 -4.99 2.81 -5.80
N LEU A 101 -6.03 2.05 -5.46
CA LEU A 101 -7.28 2.58 -4.95
C LEU A 101 -7.42 2.21 -3.48
N LEU A 102 -7.82 3.16 -2.66
CA LEU A 102 -7.98 2.98 -1.22
C LEU A 102 -9.41 3.31 -0.81
N ASN A 103 -10.02 2.44 0.00
CA ASN A 103 -11.32 2.68 0.62
C ASN A 103 -11.28 2.31 2.10
N TYR A 104 -12.08 2.99 2.90
CA TYR A 104 -12.18 2.74 4.35
C TYR A 104 -13.59 2.97 4.88
#